data_ff8d50c53ddd23ad2d8af57c63c82749
#
_entry.id   ff8d50c53ddd23ad2d8af57c63c82749
#
_cell.length_a   1.000
_cell.length_b   1.000
_cell.length_c   1.000
_cell.angle_alpha   90.00
_cell.angle_beta   90.00
_cell.angle_gamma   90.00
#
_symmetry.space_group_name_H-M   'P 1'
#
loop_
_entity.id
_entity.type
_entity.pdbx_description
1 polymer ?
#
loop_
_entity_poly.entity_id
_entity_poly.type
_entity_poly.pdbx_seq_one_letter_code
_entity_poly.pdbx_strand_id
1 'polypeptide(L)'
;MKRIVFTGGTGKAGRHVVPYLQGKGYQILNVDLKPLDLPGVNTLVTDLTDSGATFNALTTHFGFDGFEAGRPAQAPDAVVHFAAIPRVLIEPDNVTFAANVVSTYNVI
;
A
#
# COMPACT_ATOMS: atom_id res chain seq x y z
N MET A 1 -6.29 13.64 -12.02
CA MET A 1 -5.18 12.72 -11.68
C MET A 1 -5.75 11.47 -11.00
N LYS A 2 -5.42 10.30 -11.50
CA LYS A 2 -5.89 9.05 -10.92
C LYS A 2 -5.09 8.72 -9.65
N ARG A 3 -5.78 8.17 -8.67
CA ARG A 3 -5.23 7.79 -7.37
C ARG A 3 -5.10 6.27 -7.28
N ILE A 4 -3.91 5.82 -6.91
CA ILE A 4 -3.59 4.40 -6.76
C ILE A 4 -3.18 4.15 -5.32
N VAL A 5 -3.82 3.18 -4.68
CA VAL A 5 -3.30 2.58 -3.46
C VAL A 5 -2.37 1.44 -3.86
N PHE A 6 -1.11 1.55 -3.47
CA PHE A 6 -0.07 0.58 -3.82
C PHE A 6 0.40 -0.13 -2.56
N THR A 7 0.12 -1.41 -2.44
CA THR A 7 0.61 -2.19 -1.30
C THR A 7 1.97 -2.78 -1.61
N GLY A 8 2.87 -2.75 -0.64
CA GLY A 8 4.21 -3.30 -0.82
C GLY A 8 5.16 -2.42 -1.61
N GLY A 9 4.92 -1.10 -1.66
CA GLY A 9 5.77 -0.17 -2.41
C GLY A 9 7.20 -0.06 -1.87
N THR A 10 7.43 -0.42 -0.61
CA THR A 10 8.76 -0.41 0.00
C THR A 10 9.54 -1.69 -0.29
N GLY A 11 8.89 -2.71 -0.84
CA GLY A 11 9.52 -3.96 -1.20
C GLY A 11 10.44 -3.87 -2.41
N LYS A 12 11.10 -4.98 -2.73
CA LYS A 12 12.12 -5.02 -3.78
C LYS A 12 11.56 -4.64 -5.16
N ALA A 13 10.39 -5.14 -5.52
CA ALA A 13 9.74 -4.77 -6.78
C ALA A 13 9.02 -3.42 -6.69
N GLY A 14 8.30 -3.18 -5.59
CA GLY A 14 7.49 -1.98 -5.43
C GLY A 14 8.29 -0.70 -5.50
N ARG A 15 9.47 -0.66 -4.90
CA ARG A 15 10.32 0.55 -4.91
C ARG A 15 10.83 0.94 -6.31
N HIS A 16 10.71 0.05 -7.29
CA HIS A 16 10.97 0.36 -8.70
C HIS A 16 9.70 0.73 -9.46
N VAL A 17 8.57 0.10 -9.13
CA VAL A 17 7.30 0.32 -9.82
C VAL A 17 6.64 1.62 -9.38
N VAL A 18 6.69 1.97 -8.09
CA VAL A 18 6.06 3.20 -7.57
C VAL A 18 6.62 4.45 -8.25
N PRO A 19 7.94 4.66 -8.36
CA PRO A 19 8.46 5.83 -9.08
C PRO A 19 8.06 5.86 -10.55
N TYR A 20 7.98 4.70 -11.20
CA TYR A 20 7.54 4.60 -12.58
C TYR A 20 6.09 5.10 -12.75
N LEU A 21 5.19 4.64 -11.88
CA LEU A 21 3.79 5.06 -11.91
C LEU A 21 3.65 6.55 -11.56
N GLN A 22 4.40 7.02 -10.59
CA GLN A 22 4.42 8.44 -10.25
C GLN A 22 4.84 9.30 -11.45
N GLY A 23 5.87 8.86 -12.19
CA GLY A 23 6.33 9.53 -13.39
C GLY A 23 5.31 9.54 -14.53
N LYS A 24 4.34 8.62 -14.50
CA LYS A 24 3.22 8.60 -15.46
C LYS A 24 2.06 9.50 -15.05
N GLY A 25 2.17 10.24 -13.96
CA GLY A 25 1.15 11.19 -13.50
C GLY A 25 0.14 10.62 -12.51
N TYR A 26 0.34 9.39 -12.02
CA TYR A 26 -0.52 8.83 -10.98
C TYR A 26 -0.14 9.36 -9.61
N GLN A 27 -1.15 9.63 -8.79
CA GLN A 27 -0.97 9.93 -7.38
C GLN A 27 -1.01 8.62 -6.59
N ILE A 28 0.00 8.35 -5.77
CA ILE A 28 0.18 7.05 -5.13
C ILE A 28 0.20 7.20 -3.62
N LEU A 29 -0.58 6.36 -2.94
CA LEU A 29 -0.44 6.09 -1.52
C LEU A 29 0.24 4.72 -1.37
N ASN A 30 1.42 4.70 -0.79
CA ASN A 30 2.09 3.46 -0.43
C ASN A 30 1.50 2.92 0.87
N VAL A 31 1.13 1.64 0.88
CA VAL A 31 0.65 0.93 2.07
C VAL A 31 1.61 -0.21 2.34
N ASP A 32 2.38 -0.11 3.41
CA ASP A 32 3.41 -1.08 3.74
C ASP A 32 3.70 -1.06 5.24
N LEU A 33 4.49 -2.02 5.70
CA LEU A 33 4.97 -2.04 7.08
C LEU A 33 6.09 -1.03 7.33
N LYS A 34 6.76 -0.57 6.28
CA LYS A 34 7.86 0.39 6.35
C LYS A 34 7.61 1.56 5.40
N PRO A 35 8.04 2.78 5.78
CA PRO A 35 7.92 3.93 4.89
C PRO A 35 8.77 3.76 3.62
N LEU A 36 8.27 4.29 2.51
CA LEU A 36 9.05 4.44 1.27
C LEU A 36 9.59 5.87 1.22
N ASP A 37 10.91 6.00 1.15
CA ASP A 37 11.56 7.31 1.03
C ASP A 37 11.55 7.76 -0.44
N LEU A 38 10.44 8.35 -0.84
CA LEU A 38 10.25 8.89 -2.20
C LEU A 38 9.44 10.18 -2.12
N PRO A 39 9.99 11.32 -2.57
CA PRO A 39 9.27 12.58 -2.56
C PRO A 39 7.94 12.50 -3.32
N GLY A 40 6.89 13.07 -2.75
CA GLY A 40 5.56 13.09 -3.35
C GLY A 40 4.74 11.82 -3.16
N VAL A 41 5.30 10.80 -2.52
CA VAL A 41 4.58 9.57 -2.16
C VAL A 41 4.52 9.45 -0.65
N ASN A 42 3.32 9.43 -0.10
CA ASN A 42 3.11 9.19 1.32
C ASN A 42 2.99 7.69 1.60
N THR A 43 3.42 7.26 2.77
CA THR A 43 3.25 5.89 3.22
C THR A 43 2.30 5.86 4.41
N LEU A 44 1.26 5.05 4.31
CA LEU A 44 0.45 4.65 5.45
C LEU A 44 0.99 3.32 5.96
N VAL A 45 1.60 3.35 7.13
CA VAL A 45 2.15 2.14 7.75
C VAL A 45 0.99 1.27 8.22
N THR A 46 0.85 0.11 7.62
CA THR A 46 -0.32 -0.76 7.80
C THR A 46 0.08 -2.22 7.75
N ASP A 47 -0.42 -2.99 8.70
CA ASP A 47 -0.38 -4.44 8.64
C ASP A 47 -1.63 -4.94 7.90
N LEU A 48 -1.46 -5.45 6.69
CA LEU A 48 -2.58 -5.90 5.85
C LEU A 48 -3.19 -7.23 6.32
N THR A 49 -2.61 -7.89 7.31
CA THR A 49 -3.27 -9.02 7.99
C THR A 49 -4.36 -8.55 8.95
N ASP A 50 -4.38 -7.27 9.30
CA ASP A 50 -5.44 -6.62 10.06
C ASP A 50 -6.50 -6.10 9.09
N SER A 51 -7.69 -6.70 9.10
CA SER A 51 -8.77 -6.33 8.17
C SER A 51 -9.28 -4.90 8.39
N GLY A 52 -9.34 -4.44 9.63
CA GLY A 52 -9.76 -3.06 9.94
C GLY A 52 -8.78 -2.03 9.43
N ALA A 53 -7.48 -2.27 9.62
CA ALA A 53 -6.44 -1.38 9.10
C ALA A 53 -6.43 -1.36 7.57
N THR A 54 -6.64 -2.52 6.93
CA THR A 54 -6.74 -2.63 5.48
C THR A 54 -7.94 -1.84 4.95
N PHE A 55 -9.10 -1.99 5.58
CA PHE A 55 -10.30 -1.23 5.22
C PHE A 55 -10.04 0.28 5.31
N ASN A 56 -9.41 0.74 6.37
CA ASN A 56 -9.06 2.15 6.52
C ASN A 56 -8.12 2.63 5.43
N ALA A 57 -7.09 1.85 5.09
CA ALA A 57 -6.16 2.19 4.04
C ALA A 57 -6.84 2.36 2.68
N LEU A 58 -7.87 1.56 2.40
CA LEU A 58 -8.57 1.57 1.12
C LEU A 58 -9.72 2.58 1.07
N THR A 59 -10.19 3.10 2.19
CA THR A 59 -11.41 3.89 2.22
C THR A 59 -11.26 5.31 2.75
N THR A 60 -10.26 5.60 3.57
CA THR A 60 -10.13 6.93 4.20
C THR A 60 -9.36 7.95 3.37
N HIS A 61 -8.43 7.51 2.56
CA HIS A 61 -7.81 8.26 1.44
C HIS A 61 -7.01 9.52 1.77
N PHE A 62 -6.89 9.91 3.01
CA PHE A 62 -6.15 11.12 3.33
C PHE A 62 -4.62 10.97 3.26
N GLY A 63 -4.13 9.78 3.01
CA GLY A 63 -2.70 9.56 2.84
C GLY A 63 -2.14 10.00 1.49
N PHE A 64 -2.97 10.28 0.48
CA PHE A 64 -2.47 10.62 -0.85
C PHE A 64 -1.74 11.97 -0.88
N ASP A 65 -2.32 12.98 -0.25
CA ASP A 65 -1.77 14.34 -0.22
C ASP A 65 -1.27 14.73 1.19
N GLY A 66 -1.12 13.75 2.07
CA GLY A 66 -0.99 14.03 3.49
C GLY A 66 -2.35 14.39 4.10
N PHE A 67 -2.37 14.49 5.42
CA PHE A 67 -3.60 14.85 6.13
C PHE A 67 -3.82 16.35 6.08
N GLU A 68 -4.93 16.77 5.47
CA GLU A 68 -5.40 18.15 5.50
C GLU A 68 -6.83 18.20 6.03
N ALA A 69 -7.03 18.96 7.13
CA ALA A 69 -8.36 19.14 7.70
C ALA A 69 -9.31 19.79 6.69
N GLY A 70 -10.54 19.28 6.58
CA GLY A 70 -11.57 19.83 5.71
C GLY A 70 -11.56 19.30 4.28
N ARG A 71 -10.57 18.51 3.88
CA ARG A 71 -10.62 17.85 2.56
C ARG A 71 -11.59 16.69 2.57
N PRO A 72 -12.44 16.56 1.54
CA PRO A 72 -13.30 15.38 1.43
C PRO A 72 -12.46 14.12 1.14
N ALA A 73 -12.84 13.01 1.76
CA ALA A 73 -12.27 11.71 1.43
C ALA A 73 -12.68 11.33 0.01
N GLN A 74 -11.72 10.79 -0.75
CA GLN A 74 -11.96 10.33 -2.12
C GLN A 74 -11.47 8.90 -2.28
N ALA A 75 -12.27 8.06 -2.91
CA ALA A 75 -11.91 6.69 -3.18
C ALA A 75 -10.71 6.60 -4.13
N PRO A 76 -9.82 5.62 -3.97
CA PRO A 76 -8.81 5.36 -4.98
C PRO A 76 -9.44 4.87 -6.27
N ASP A 77 -8.80 5.16 -7.39
CA ASP A 77 -9.26 4.67 -8.70
C ASP A 77 -8.81 3.23 -8.95
N ALA A 78 -7.70 2.82 -8.35
CA ALA A 78 -7.17 1.48 -8.50
C ALA A 78 -6.35 1.06 -7.28
N VAL A 79 -6.20 -0.24 -7.11
CA VAL A 79 -5.32 -0.84 -6.11
C VAL A 79 -4.33 -1.74 -6.83
N VAL A 80 -3.04 -1.55 -6.56
CA VAL A 80 -1.99 -2.45 -7.00
C VAL A 80 -1.43 -3.17 -5.77
N HIS A 81 -1.55 -4.47 -5.72
CA HIS A 81 -1.24 -5.26 -4.54
C HIS A 81 0.05 -6.06 -4.74
N PHE A 82 1.15 -5.56 -4.19
CA PHE A 82 2.47 -6.20 -4.23
C PHE A 82 2.93 -6.68 -2.85
N ALA A 83 2.18 -6.36 -1.79
CA ALA A 83 2.57 -6.76 -0.44
C ALA A 83 2.55 -8.27 -0.30
N ALA A 84 3.70 -8.87 -0.07
CA ALA A 84 3.88 -10.30 0.08
C ALA A 84 5.24 -10.61 0.67
N ILE A 85 5.39 -11.83 1.19
CA ILE A 85 6.70 -12.42 1.47
C ILE A 85 7.06 -13.26 0.23
N PRO A 86 8.03 -12.83 -0.58
CA PRO A 86 8.20 -13.34 -1.94
C PRO A 86 8.94 -14.67 -2.03
N ARG A 87 9.55 -15.14 -0.94
CA ARG A 87 10.34 -16.37 -0.93
C ARG A 87 10.09 -17.17 0.33
N VAL A 88 10.23 -18.49 0.22
CA VAL A 88 10.19 -19.38 1.40
C VAL A 88 11.40 -19.12 2.31
N LEU A 89 11.27 -19.45 3.58
CA LEU A 89 12.33 -19.38 4.60
C LEU A 89 12.82 -17.96 4.95
N ILE A 90 12.20 -16.89 4.44
CA ILE A 90 12.41 -15.54 4.97
C ILE A 90 11.79 -15.43 6.35
N GLU A 91 10.57 -15.96 6.50
CA GLU A 91 9.81 -16.00 7.75
C GLU A 91 9.29 -17.42 7.98
N PRO A 92 8.86 -17.77 9.21
CA PRO A 92 8.14 -19.02 9.45
C PRO A 92 6.93 -19.18 8.53
N ASP A 93 6.56 -20.43 8.22
CA ASP A 93 5.50 -20.75 7.27
C ASP A 93 4.15 -20.10 7.62
N ASN A 94 3.79 -20.07 8.91
CA ASN A 94 2.53 -19.44 9.33
C ASN A 94 2.53 -17.92 9.09
N VAL A 95 3.66 -17.25 9.25
CA VAL A 95 3.80 -15.82 8.98
C VAL A 95 3.72 -15.57 7.49
N THR A 96 4.38 -16.40 6.68
CA THR A 96 4.33 -16.31 5.21
C THR A 96 2.91 -16.52 4.71
N PHE A 97 2.19 -17.51 5.23
CA PHE A 97 0.80 -17.75 4.87
C PHE A 97 -0.08 -16.54 5.21
N ALA A 98 0.02 -16.03 6.43
CA ALA A 98 -0.78 -14.89 6.85
C ALA A 98 -0.48 -13.65 5.99
N ALA A 99 0.80 -13.33 5.75
CA ALA A 99 1.17 -12.18 4.93
C ALA A 99 0.66 -12.29 3.50
N ASN A 100 0.75 -13.48 2.89
CA ASN A 100 0.43 -13.65 1.47
C ASN A 100 -1.05 -13.93 1.22
N VAL A 101 -1.69 -14.73 2.07
CA VAL A 101 -3.08 -15.17 1.88
C VAL A 101 -4.06 -14.23 2.57
N VAL A 102 -3.86 -13.97 3.86
CA VAL A 102 -4.78 -13.13 4.63
C VAL A 102 -4.74 -11.68 4.14
N SER A 103 -3.55 -11.13 3.85
CA SER A 103 -3.45 -9.77 3.32
C SER A 103 -4.13 -9.64 1.96
N THR A 104 -3.97 -10.59 1.06
CA THR A 104 -4.65 -10.60 -0.24
C THR A 104 -6.16 -10.68 -0.08
N TYR A 105 -6.64 -11.55 0.80
CA TYR A 105 -8.05 -11.65 1.12
C TYR A 105 -8.61 -10.31 1.64
N ASN A 106 -7.89 -9.65 2.54
CA ASN A 106 -8.33 -8.39 3.11
C ASN A 106 -8.35 -7.25 2.08
N VAL A 107 -7.45 -7.26 1.10
CA VAL A 107 -7.40 -6.24 0.05
C VAL A 107 -8.53 -6.41 -0.96
N ILE A 108 -8.87 -7.65 -1.30
CA ILE A 108 -9.96 -7.93 -2.23
C ILE A 108 -11.31 -7.59 -1.58
#